data_e3ab3fc52d8f2228330db37a219ff0dd
#
_entry.id   e3ab3fc52d8f2228330db37a219ff0dd
#
_cell.length_a   1.000
_cell.length_b   1.000
_cell.length_c   1.000
_cell.angle_alpha   90.00
_cell.angle_beta   90.00
_cell.angle_gamma   90.00
#
_symmetry.space_group_name_H-M   'P 1'
#
loop_
_entity.id
_entity.type
_entity.pdbx_description
1 polymer ?
#
loop_
_entity_poly.entity_id
_entity_poly.type
_entity_poly.pdbx_seq_one_letter_code
_entity_poly.pdbx_strand_id
1 'polypeptide(L)'
;MKTKHIFWGVLFIALGLLVLLYNINLMNFDLSNVWQYWPVVIILWGVSYFTKNVILKRFIAGIAAVILAVALFAGFNSTFYFFNDAFSLHNSNFDINSNDNSDTSNYSENYNPVIKSAEFDFKAGAGTFLLRDSTDELISAVAQGYKNKYELNRNDSGDQTVVEMKMLKQHFTFGDWHNKNKVVLKLNTKPIWDLDFDIGAASVNFDLSAFKTQSININTGAASLRIKLGDKVDNSNVRVKAGASSINIEIPDSAGCEIRTSTALSSRNFDGFDKIDSNLYRTDNFDSAKKKIYLKIDCGISSIHVTRYEDDWE
;
A
#
# COMPACT_ATOMS: atom_id res chain seq x y z
N MET A 1 36.89 -11.72 20.83
CA MET A 1 35.74 -11.12 20.12
C MET A 1 34.79 -10.48 21.15
N LYS A 2 34.33 -9.25 20.89
CA LYS A 2 33.33 -8.57 21.73
C LYS A 2 31.96 -9.25 21.55
N THR A 3 31.19 -9.43 22.58
CA THR A 3 29.86 -10.08 22.60
C THR A 3 28.92 -9.49 21.51
N LYS A 4 29.07 -8.18 21.26
CA LYS A 4 28.31 -7.45 20.23
C LYS A 4 28.51 -8.02 18.80
N HIS A 5 29.74 -8.45 18.45
CA HIS A 5 30.00 -9.02 17.11
C HIS A 5 29.42 -10.43 16.98
N ILE A 6 29.36 -11.19 18.07
CA ILE A 6 28.75 -12.53 18.08
C ILE A 6 27.23 -12.39 17.85
N PHE A 7 26.59 -11.48 18.54
CA PHE A 7 25.14 -11.22 18.38
C PHE A 7 24.79 -10.92 16.91
N TRP A 8 25.44 -9.94 16.30
CA TRP A 8 25.16 -9.55 14.93
C TRP A 8 25.52 -10.65 13.91
N GLY A 9 26.64 -11.36 14.13
CA GLY A 9 27.03 -12.47 13.26
C GLY A 9 26.01 -13.61 13.28
N VAL A 10 25.57 -14.03 14.48
CA VAL A 10 24.55 -15.09 14.64
C VAL A 10 23.21 -14.63 14.06
N LEU A 11 22.81 -13.37 14.26
CA LEU A 11 21.58 -12.80 13.72
C LEU A 11 21.53 -12.91 12.18
N PHE A 12 22.59 -12.45 11.51
CA PHE A 12 22.60 -12.48 10.04
C PHE A 12 22.70 -13.90 9.48
N ILE A 13 23.46 -14.79 10.13
CA ILE A 13 23.52 -16.19 9.71
C ILE A 13 22.15 -16.86 9.89
N ALA A 14 21.48 -16.64 11.02
CA ALA A 14 20.16 -17.21 11.30
C ALA A 14 19.10 -16.69 10.31
N LEU A 15 19.09 -15.37 10.03
CA LEU A 15 18.20 -14.79 9.02
C LEU A 15 18.45 -15.36 7.63
N GLY A 16 19.71 -15.43 7.19
CA GLY A 16 20.06 -16.00 5.89
C GLY A 16 19.65 -17.47 5.76
N LEU A 17 19.85 -18.26 6.82
CA LEU A 17 19.46 -19.66 6.86
C LEU A 17 17.93 -19.83 6.80
N LEU A 18 17.18 -19.01 7.53
CA LEU A 18 15.71 -19.04 7.52
C LEU A 18 15.16 -18.70 6.13
N VAL A 19 15.69 -17.67 5.47
CA VAL A 19 15.31 -17.30 4.10
C VAL A 19 15.62 -18.44 3.13
N LEU A 20 16.79 -19.09 3.27
CA LEU A 20 17.20 -20.19 2.41
C LEU A 20 16.29 -21.42 2.60
N LEU A 21 16.01 -21.82 3.84
CA LEU A 21 15.13 -22.95 4.18
C LEU A 21 13.69 -22.70 3.70
N TYR A 22 13.22 -21.47 3.77
CA TYR A 22 11.93 -21.07 3.23
C TYR A 22 11.88 -21.20 1.70
N ASN A 23 12.92 -20.74 1.00
CA ASN A 23 12.98 -20.77 -0.47
C ASN A 23 13.02 -22.18 -1.07
N ILE A 24 13.57 -23.16 -0.34
CA ILE A 24 13.61 -24.57 -0.76
C ILE A 24 12.40 -25.38 -0.29
N ASN A 25 11.34 -24.71 0.20
CA ASN A 25 10.09 -25.32 0.72
C ASN A 25 10.28 -26.41 1.78
N LEU A 26 11.41 -26.40 2.50
CA LEU A 26 11.71 -27.35 3.57
C LEU A 26 11.02 -27.00 4.89
N MET A 27 10.42 -25.81 5.01
CA MET A 27 9.75 -25.32 6.21
C MET A 27 8.37 -24.76 5.89
N ASN A 28 7.33 -25.48 6.27
CA ASN A 28 5.92 -25.01 6.31
C ASN A 28 5.49 -24.76 7.76
N PHE A 29 6.26 -23.96 8.51
CA PHE A 29 5.84 -23.59 9.86
C PHE A 29 4.93 -22.36 9.81
N ASP A 30 3.77 -22.45 10.45
CA ASP A 30 2.95 -21.30 10.76
C ASP A 30 3.65 -20.45 11.85
N LEU A 31 4.40 -19.44 11.41
CA LEU A 31 5.15 -18.53 12.28
C LEU A 31 4.33 -17.29 12.67
N SER A 32 3.02 -17.25 12.36
CA SER A 32 2.16 -16.08 12.59
C SER A 32 2.16 -15.62 14.04
N ASN A 33 2.26 -16.57 14.99
CA ASN A 33 2.24 -16.27 16.41
C ASN A 33 3.63 -16.02 17.03
N VAL A 34 4.71 -16.22 16.29
CA VAL A 34 6.07 -16.12 16.84
C VAL A 34 6.46 -14.67 17.12
N TRP A 35 5.89 -13.71 16.41
CA TRP A 35 6.13 -12.29 16.64
C TRP A 35 5.79 -11.85 18.08
N GLN A 36 4.82 -12.45 18.75
CA GLN A 36 4.45 -12.11 20.12
C GLN A 36 5.56 -12.38 21.14
N TYR A 37 6.56 -13.21 20.83
CA TYR A 37 7.67 -13.53 21.73
C TYR A 37 8.87 -12.56 21.65
N TRP A 38 8.79 -11.48 20.85
CA TRP A 38 9.86 -10.47 20.80
C TRP A 38 10.28 -9.90 22.17
N PRO A 39 9.39 -9.80 23.21
CA PRO A 39 9.82 -9.29 24.53
C PRO A 39 10.85 -10.21 25.23
N VAL A 40 10.88 -11.51 24.88
CA VAL A 40 11.86 -12.46 25.41
C VAL A 40 13.28 -12.04 25.04
N VAL A 41 13.46 -11.42 23.87
CA VAL A 41 14.78 -10.89 23.44
C VAL A 41 15.26 -9.79 24.40
N ILE A 42 14.37 -8.90 24.83
CA ILE A 42 14.70 -7.82 25.78
C ILE A 42 15.08 -8.42 27.14
N ILE A 43 14.33 -9.43 27.61
CA ILE A 43 14.60 -10.12 28.86
C ILE A 43 15.99 -10.79 28.82
N LEU A 44 16.27 -11.53 27.73
CA LEU A 44 17.58 -12.18 27.55
C LEU A 44 18.71 -11.15 27.47
N TRP A 45 18.46 -10.01 26.82
CA TRP A 45 19.44 -8.93 26.75
C TRP A 45 19.71 -8.32 28.12
N GLY A 46 18.68 -8.10 28.95
CA GLY A 46 18.79 -7.67 30.33
C GLY A 46 19.58 -8.68 31.19
N VAL A 47 19.25 -9.97 31.12
CA VAL A 47 19.98 -11.04 31.82
C VAL A 47 21.44 -11.11 31.38
N SER A 48 21.72 -10.93 30.11
CA SER A 48 23.09 -10.86 29.59
C SER A 48 23.89 -9.72 30.19
N TYR A 49 23.27 -8.60 30.58
CA TYR A 49 23.97 -7.48 31.19
C TYR A 49 24.45 -7.79 32.58
N PHE A 50 23.65 -8.52 33.38
CA PHE A 50 23.99 -8.91 34.76
C PHE A 50 24.97 -10.11 34.86
N THR A 51 25.16 -10.83 33.74
CA THR A 51 26.01 -12.03 33.72
C THR A 51 27.49 -11.65 33.73
N LYS A 52 28.25 -12.06 34.75
CA LYS A 52 29.71 -11.83 34.87
C LYS A 52 30.53 -12.84 34.06
N ASN A 53 30.01 -14.04 33.81
CA ASN A 53 30.68 -15.07 33.02
C ASN A 53 30.67 -14.77 31.56
N VAL A 54 31.84 -14.58 30.93
CA VAL A 54 31.98 -14.20 29.51
C VAL A 54 31.44 -15.26 28.58
N ILE A 55 31.58 -16.55 28.92
CA ILE A 55 31.09 -17.65 28.05
C ILE A 55 29.56 -17.67 28.10
N LEU A 56 28.96 -17.60 29.26
CA LEU A 56 27.51 -17.58 29.46
C LEU A 56 26.89 -16.35 28.77
N LYS A 57 27.54 -15.20 28.88
CA LYS A 57 27.12 -13.96 28.21
C LYS A 57 27.08 -14.11 26.69
N ARG A 58 28.07 -14.78 26.09
CA ARG A 58 28.11 -15.03 24.63
C ARG A 58 27.02 -16.00 24.22
N PHE A 59 26.72 -17.01 25.03
CA PHE A 59 25.64 -17.98 24.79
C PHE A 59 24.25 -17.30 24.76
N ILE A 60 23.98 -16.51 25.82
CA ILE A 60 22.71 -15.75 25.93
C ILE A 60 22.56 -14.79 24.76
N ALA A 61 23.62 -14.10 24.32
CA ALA A 61 23.58 -13.20 23.16
C ALA A 61 23.30 -13.96 21.85
N GLY A 62 23.83 -15.17 21.70
CA GLY A 62 23.54 -16.02 20.54
C GLY A 62 22.09 -16.47 20.50
N ILE A 63 21.54 -16.94 21.62
CA ILE A 63 20.11 -17.32 21.73
C ILE A 63 19.20 -16.13 21.44
N ALA A 64 19.48 -14.96 22.01
CA ALA A 64 18.71 -13.75 21.76
C ALA A 64 18.73 -13.34 20.28
N ALA A 65 19.89 -13.50 19.61
CA ALA A 65 20.02 -13.22 18.18
C ALA A 65 19.18 -14.19 17.32
N VAL A 66 19.14 -15.49 17.65
CA VAL A 66 18.31 -16.46 16.95
C VAL A 66 16.82 -16.17 17.13
N ILE A 67 16.37 -15.90 18.35
CA ILE A 67 14.96 -15.56 18.62
C ILE A 67 14.58 -14.29 17.87
N LEU A 68 15.44 -13.28 17.84
CA LEU A 68 15.20 -12.05 17.11
C LEU A 68 15.15 -12.31 15.59
N ALA A 69 16.03 -13.17 15.05
CA ALA A 69 16.00 -13.54 13.64
C ALA A 69 14.68 -14.21 13.26
N VAL A 70 14.20 -15.16 14.08
CA VAL A 70 12.91 -15.84 13.86
C VAL A 70 11.74 -14.86 13.96
N ALA A 71 11.75 -13.95 14.95
CA ALA A 71 10.72 -12.93 15.10
C ALA A 71 10.69 -11.94 13.92
N LEU A 72 11.86 -11.47 13.48
CA LEU A 72 11.96 -10.59 12.30
C LEU A 72 11.53 -11.31 11.01
N PHE A 73 11.92 -12.58 10.85
CA PHE A 73 11.51 -13.39 9.70
C PHE A 73 10.00 -13.64 9.70
N ALA A 74 9.41 -13.96 10.84
CA ALA A 74 7.96 -14.13 11.01
C ALA A 74 7.20 -12.83 10.72
N GLY A 75 7.68 -11.70 11.23
CA GLY A 75 7.10 -10.37 10.95
C GLY A 75 7.18 -10.01 9.47
N PHE A 76 8.32 -10.24 8.84
CA PHE A 76 8.52 -10.01 7.41
C PHE A 76 7.61 -10.93 6.58
N ASN A 77 7.51 -12.21 6.92
CA ASN A 77 6.67 -13.18 6.23
C ASN A 77 5.17 -12.83 6.39
N SER A 78 4.72 -12.43 7.57
CA SER A 78 3.33 -11.99 7.80
C SER A 78 2.99 -10.76 6.96
N THR A 79 3.93 -9.82 6.82
CA THR A 79 3.79 -8.64 5.95
C THR A 79 3.78 -9.06 4.48
N PHE A 80 4.62 -10.01 4.09
CA PHE A 80 4.69 -10.51 2.72
C PHE A 80 3.45 -11.34 2.34
N TYR A 81 2.91 -12.15 3.25
CA TYR A 81 1.61 -12.84 3.05
C TYR A 81 0.47 -11.83 2.94
N PHE A 82 0.45 -10.78 3.76
CA PHE A 82 -0.50 -9.69 3.63
C PHE A 82 -0.42 -9.03 2.24
N PHE A 83 0.79 -8.78 1.74
CA PHE A 83 0.99 -8.23 0.40
C PHE A 83 0.64 -9.24 -0.70
N ASN A 84 0.94 -10.51 -0.53
CA ASN A 84 0.67 -11.56 -1.52
C ASN A 84 -0.81 -11.93 -1.59
N ASP A 85 -1.50 -11.97 -0.45
CA ASP A 85 -2.96 -12.16 -0.38
C ASP A 85 -3.70 -10.94 -1.00
N ALA A 86 -3.21 -9.74 -0.76
CA ALA A 86 -3.64 -8.54 -1.44
C ALA A 86 -3.34 -8.57 -2.96
N PHE A 87 -2.27 -9.27 -3.36
CA PHE A 87 -1.88 -9.46 -4.77
C PHE A 87 -2.74 -10.53 -5.46
N SER A 88 -3.17 -11.57 -4.74
CA SER A 88 -4.01 -12.66 -5.26
C SER A 88 -5.49 -12.26 -5.42
N LEU A 89 -5.90 -11.10 -4.93
CA LEU A 89 -7.25 -10.54 -5.14
C LEU A 89 -7.54 -10.15 -6.61
N HIS A 90 -6.69 -10.59 -7.55
CA HIS A 90 -6.84 -10.30 -8.98
C HIS A 90 -8.12 -10.88 -9.61
N ASN A 91 -8.75 -11.91 -9.01
CA ASN A 91 -9.91 -12.60 -9.60
C ASN A 91 -11.01 -13.03 -8.61
N SER A 92 -10.99 -12.58 -7.38
CA SER A 92 -12.12 -12.85 -6.51
C SER A 92 -13.18 -11.78 -6.72
N ASN A 93 -14.35 -12.18 -7.20
CA ASN A 93 -15.59 -11.44 -6.98
C ASN A 93 -15.62 -11.09 -5.50
N PHE A 94 -15.37 -9.80 -5.24
CA PHE A 94 -15.26 -9.30 -3.90
C PHE A 94 -16.67 -9.13 -3.34
N ASP A 95 -17.27 -10.24 -2.94
CA ASP A 95 -18.48 -10.21 -2.14
C ASP A 95 -18.11 -9.69 -0.75
N ILE A 96 -18.74 -8.58 -0.38
CA ILE A 96 -18.90 -8.21 1.02
C ILE A 96 -19.84 -9.27 1.59
N ASN A 97 -19.30 -10.45 1.90
CA ASN A 97 -20.07 -11.50 2.54
C ASN A 97 -20.48 -11.00 3.92
N SER A 98 -21.76 -10.72 4.04
CA SER A 98 -22.46 -10.31 5.27
C SER A 98 -22.42 -11.38 6.39
N ASN A 99 -21.68 -12.46 6.20
CA ASN A 99 -21.53 -13.55 7.17
C ASN A 99 -20.31 -13.42 8.10
N ASP A 100 -19.43 -12.43 7.87
CA ASP A 100 -18.39 -12.12 8.83
C ASP A 100 -18.98 -11.12 9.84
N ASN A 101 -19.01 -11.46 11.13
CA ASN A 101 -19.47 -10.60 12.24
C ASN A 101 -18.62 -9.32 12.43
N SER A 102 -18.07 -8.78 11.35
CA SER A 102 -17.31 -7.53 11.36
C SER A 102 -18.26 -6.35 11.24
N ASP A 103 -18.16 -5.39 12.13
CA ASP A 103 -18.91 -4.14 12.05
C ASP A 103 -18.66 -3.46 10.69
N THR A 104 -19.72 -3.26 9.94
CA THR A 104 -19.71 -2.58 8.65
C THR A 104 -20.36 -1.22 8.82
N SER A 105 -19.73 -0.16 8.32
CA SER A 105 -20.25 1.20 8.31
C SER A 105 -20.31 1.70 6.87
N ASN A 106 -21.45 2.31 6.53
CA ASN A 106 -21.70 2.90 5.21
C ASN A 106 -21.62 4.42 5.31
N TYR A 107 -20.99 5.04 4.31
CA TYR A 107 -20.85 6.49 4.18
C TYR A 107 -21.24 6.88 2.76
N SER A 108 -21.99 7.95 2.58
CA SER A 108 -22.29 8.47 1.25
C SER A 108 -22.61 9.96 1.28
N GLU A 109 -22.35 10.61 0.14
CA GLU A 109 -22.73 11.99 -0.15
C GLU A 109 -23.50 12.04 -1.46
N ASN A 110 -24.62 12.71 -1.47
CA ASN A 110 -25.47 12.81 -2.65
C ASN A 110 -24.82 13.64 -3.76
N TYR A 111 -24.93 13.19 -5.01
CA TYR A 111 -24.47 13.97 -6.14
C TYR A 111 -25.47 15.10 -6.46
N ASN A 112 -24.95 16.32 -6.63
CA ASN A 112 -25.69 17.46 -7.14
C ASN A 112 -25.16 17.79 -8.54
N PRO A 113 -26.03 17.84 -9.59
CA PRO A 113 -25.60 18.15 -10.96
C PRO A 113 -24.94 19.52 -11.17
N VAL A 114 -25.06 20.44 -10.23
CA VAL A 114 -24.33 21.72 -10.24
C VAL A 114 -22.82 21.49 -10.08
N ILE A 115 -22.40 20.41 -9.39
CA ILE A 115 -20.99 20.11 -9.12
C ILE A 115 -20.31 19.62 -10.40
N LYS A 116 -19.31 20.39 -10.85
CA LYS A 116 -18.48 20.09 -12.01
C LYS A 116 -17.13 19.49 -11.64
N SER A 117 -16.58 19.89 -10.48
CA SER A 117 -15.32 19.37 -9.95
C SER A 117 -15.46 18.98 -8.49
N ALA A 118 -14.75 17.94 -8.09
CA ALA A 118 -14.75 17.43 -6.73
C ALA A 118 -13.32 17.04 -6.30
N GLU A 119 -12.95 17.47 -5.11
CA GLU A 119 -11.75 17.02 -4.42
C GLU A 119 -12.13 15.96 -3.38
N PHE A 120 -11.37 14.88 -3.32
CA PHE A 120 -11.58 13.82 -2.34
C PHE A 120 -10.30 13.57 -1.55
N ASP A 121 -10.32 13.96 -0.28
CA ASP A 121 -9.26 13.74 0.70
C ASP A 121 -9.55 12.50 1.53
N PHE A 122 -8.73 11.45 1.36
CA PHE A 122 -8.86 10.22 2.12
C PHE A 122 -7.67 10.03 3.06
N LYS A 123 -7.93 9.98 4.36
CA LYS A 123 -6.89 9.82 5.40
C LYS A 123 -7.15 8.59 6.24
N ALA A 124 -6.24 7.61 6.15
CA ALA A 124 -6.36 6.34 6.85
C ALA A 124 -5.03 5.82 7.40
N GLY A 125 -5.10 4.97 8.40
CA GLY A 125 -3.96 4.23 8.93
C GLY A 125 -3.60 3.03 8.05
N ALA A 126 -3.40 1.84 8.69
CA ALA A 126 -3.16 0.60 7.97
C ALA A 126 -4.48 -0.01 7.48
N GLY A 127 -4.44 -0.66 6.30
CA GLY A 127 -5.63 -1.32 5.78
C GLY A 127 -5.56 -1.76 4.32
N THR A 128 -6.70 -2.24 3.83
CA THR A 128 -6.95 -2.56 2.42
C THR A 128 -7.96 -1.56 1.87
N PHE A 129 -7.57 -0.86 0.81
CA PHE A 129 -8.37 0.21 0.21
C PHE A 129 -8.61 -0.11 -1.25
N LEU A 130 -9.89 -0.16 -1.62
CA LEU A 130 -10.34 -0.47 -2.96
C LEU A 130 -11.15 0.72 -3.48
N LEU A 131 -10.85 1.16 -4.68
CA LEU A 131 -11.68 2.10 -5.43
C LEU A 131 -12.01 1.43 -6.76
N ARG A 132 -13.28 1.12 -6.93
CA ARG A 132 -13.79 0.45 -8.12
C ARG A 132 -15.28 0.69 -8.22
N ASP A 133 -15.83 0.49 -9.39
CA ASP A 133 -17.22 0.75 -9.72
C ASP A 133 -17.63 2.22 -9.55
N SER A 134 -18.62 2.62 -10.27
CA SER A 134 -19.24 3.94 -10.14
C SER A 134 -20.44 3.91 -9.21
N THR A 135 -20.93 5.10 -8.83
CA THR A 135 -22.15 5.29 -8.06
C THR A 135 -22.92 6.50 -8.59
N ASP A 136 -24.23 6.52 -8.42
CA ASP A 136 -25.07 7.70 -8.68
C ASP A 136 -24.94 8.78 -7.60
N GLU A 137 -24.49 8.39 -6.40
CA GLU A 137 -24.07 9.32 -5.34
C GLU A 137 -22.80 10.06 -5.77
N LEU A 138 -22.45 11.17 -5.11
CA LEU A 138 -21.15 11.82 -5.34
C LEU A 138 -20.01 10.86 -4.97
N ILE A 139 -20.11 10.29 -3.77
CA ILE A 139 -19.23 9.27 -3.24
C ILE A 139 -20.04 8.28 -2.40
N SER A 140 -19.66 7.00 -2.47
CA SER A 140 -20.13 5.96 -1.56
C SER A 140 -18.94 5.16 -1.04
N ALA A 141 -18.93 4.89 0.26
CA ALA A 141 -17.87 4.14 0.91
C ALA A 141 -18.45 3.11 1.87
N VAL A 142 -17.91 1.91 1.84
CA VAL A 142 -18.22 0.84 2.79
C VAL A 142 -16.94 0.51 3.55
N ALA A 143 -16.93 0.79 4.84
CA ALA A 143 -15.82 0.48 5.73
C ALA A 143 -16.17 -0.74 6.59
N GLN A 144 -15.30 -1.75 6.58
CA GLN A 144 -15.42 -2.99 7.33
C GLN A 144 -14.24 -3.14 8.28
N GLY A 145 -14.53 -3.48 9.54
CA GLY A 145 -13.53 -3.73 10.58
C GLY A 145 -14.02 -3.28 11.94
N TYR A 146 -13.79 -4.14 12.94
CA TYR A 146 -14.16 -3.82 14.32
C TYR A 146 -13.48 -2.54 14.77
N LYS A 147 -14.25 -1.55 15.23
CA LYS A 147 -13.80 -0.22 15.69
C LYS A 147 -13.25 0.74 14.63
N ASN A 148 -13.14 0.37 13.35
CA ASN A 148 -12.67 1.30 12.33
C ASN A 148 -13.82 2.23 11.89
N LYS A 149 -13.89 3.39 12.49
CA LYS A 149 -14.86 4.42 12.15
C LYS A 149 -14.19 5.55 11.38
N TYR A 150 -14.90 6.04 10.39
CA TYR A 150 -14.52 7.20 9.62
C TYR A 150 -15.47 8.35 9.89
N GLU A 151 -15.00 9.53 9.66
CA GLU A 151 -15.80 10.76 9.58
C GLU A 151 -15.80 11.19 8.11
N LEU A 152 -16.98 11.46 7.57
CA LEU A 152 -17.17 11.96 6.23
C LEU A 152 -17.71 13.36 6.32
N ASN A 153 -16.98 14.33 5.77
CA ASN A 153 -17.32 15.74 5.77
C ASN A 153 -17.37 16.26 4.34
N ARG A 154 -18.31 17.14 4.04
CA ARG A 154 -18.45 17.78 2.74
C ARG A 154 -18.52 19.28 2.87
N ASN A 155 -17.87 20.00 1.96
CA ASN A 155 -17.91 21.46 1.86
C ASN A 155 -18.10 21.88 0.41
N ASP A 156 -19.23 22.52 0.10
CA ASP A 156 -19.58 22.96 -1.24
C ASP A 156 -19.24 24.45 -1.43
N SER A 157 -18.65 24.77 -2.58
CA SER A 157 -18.33 26.14 -3.00
C SER A 157 -18.66 26.34 -4.48
N GLY A 158 -19.86 26.82 -4.77
CA GLY A 158 -20.33 27.02 -6.13
C GLY A 158 -20.52 25.70 -6.89
N ASP A 159 -19.74 25.48 -7.95
CA ASP A 159 -19.73 24.25 -8.75
C ASP A 159 -18.60 23.28 -8.36
N GLN A 160 -17.92 23.56 -7.24
CA GLN A 160 -16.86 22.74 -6.67
C GLN A 160 -17.29 22.18 -5.31
N THR A 161 -16.77 21.01 -4.96
CA THR A 161 -16.97 20.42 -3.64
C THR A 161 -15.69 19.75 -3.15
N VAL A 162 -15.48 19.80 -1.85
CA VAL A 162 -14.41 19.04 -1.16
C VAL A 162 -15.07 18.02 -0.24
N VAL A 163 -14.70 16.77 -0.39
CA VAL A 163 -15.16 15.68 0.48
C VAL A 163 -13.95 15.12 1.22
N GLU A 164 -13.94 15.20 2.53
CA GLU A 164 -12.91 14.60 3.39
C GLU A 164 -13.47 13.36 4.07
N MET A 165 -12.78 12.22 3.91
CA MET A 165 -13.05 10.99 4.66
C MET A 165 -11.84 10.64 5.50
N LYS A 166 -11.97 10.69 6.81
CA LYS A 166 -10.86 10.52 7.75
C LYS A 166 -11.13 9.45 8.77
N MET A 167 -10.16 8.56 8.94
CA MET A 167 -10.19 7.57 10.01
C MET A 167 -10.08 8.26 11.37
N LEU A 168 -11.04 8.00 12.25
CA LEU A 168 -11.02 8.51 13.62
C LEU A 168 -9.91 7.83 14.42
N LYS A 169 -9.19 8.63 15.22
CA LYS A 169 -8.14 8.12 16.11
C LYS A 169 -8.73 7.12 17.08
N GLN A 170 -8.18 5.93 17.11
CA GLN A 170 -8.53 4.91 18.09
C GLN A 170 -7.36 4.62 19.00
N HIS A 171 -7.66 4.23 20.25
CA HIS A 171 -6.65 3.69 21.16
C HIS A 171 -6.30 2.28 20.69
N PHE A 172 -5.08 2.12 20.16
CA PHE A 172 -4.54 0.80 19.87
C PHE A 172 -4.30 0.07 21.21
N THR A 173 -5.04 -1.01 21.41
CA THR A 173 -4.72 -1.96 22.48
C THR A 173 -3.78 -3.02 21.91
N PHE A 174 -2.67 -3.27 22.57
CA PHE A 174 -1.72 -4.33 22.20
C PHE A 174 -2.47 -5.67 22.14
N GLY A 175 -2.57 -6.28 20.96
CA GLY A 175 -3.28 -7.55 20.73
C GLY A 175 -4.34 -7.51 19.64
N ASP A 176 -4.79 -6.34 19.18
CA ASP A 176 -5.86 -6.19 18.17
C ASP A 176 -5.35 -6.33 16.71
N TRP A 177 -4.36 -7.20 16.46
CA TRP A 177 -3.76 -7.43 15.12
C TRP A 177 -4.72 -8.07 14.11
N HIS A 178 -5.90 -8.50 14.54
CA HIS A 178 -6.92 -9.14 13.70
C HIS A 178 -7.94 -8.15 13.09
N ASN A 179 -7.83 -6.86 13.38
CA ASN A 179 -8.76 -5.86 12.86
C ASN A 179 -8.40 -5.46 11.43
N LYS A 180 -8.99 -6.18 10.49
CA LYS A 180 -8.88 -5.90 9.05
C LYS A 180 -9.62 -4.59 8.75
N ASN A 181 -8.90 -3.48 8.66
CA ASN A 181 -9.47 -2.24 8.13
C ASN A 181 -9.56 -2.36 6.62
N LYS A 182 -10.77 -2.41 6.10
CA LYS A 182 -11.05 -2.55 4.69
C LYS A 182 -12.07 -1.51 4.27
N VAL A 183 -11.76 -0.74 3.25
CA VAL A 183 -12.66 0.28 2.72
C VAL A 183 -12.82 0.08 1.22
N VAL A 184 -14.07 0.01 0.79
CA VAL A 184 -14.44 0.03 -0.63
C VAL A 184 -15.05 1.38 -0.94
N LEU A 185 -14.45 2.09 -1.87
CA LEU A 185 -14.85 3.41 -2.34
C LEU A 185 -15.49 3.29 -3.73
N LYS A 186 -16.53 4.09 -3.98
CA LYS A 186 -17.16 4.29 -5.28
C LYS A 186 -17.33 5.77 -5.51
N LEU A 187 -17.03 6.24 -6.71
CA LEU A 187 -17.13 7.65 -7.09
C LEU A 187 -18.15 7.85 -8.21
N ASN A 188 -18.64 9.07 -8.32
CA ASN A 188 -19.46 9.49 -9.45
C ASN A 188 -18.58 9.75 -10.68
N THR A 189 -19.03 9.38 -11.88
CA THR A 189 -18.28 9.57 -13.13
C THR A 189 -18.46 10.97 -13.75
N LYS A 190 -19.36 11.79 -13.20
CA LYS A 190 -19.71 13.09 -13.79
C LYS A 190 -18.69 14.18 -13.54
N PRO A 191 -18.28 14.44 -12.27
CA PRO A 191 -17.35 15.52 -11.97
C PRO A 191 -15.92 15.21 -12.42
N ILE A 192 -15.11 16.25 -12.52
CA ILE A 192 -13.64 16.12 -12.60
C ILE A 192 -13.13 15.96 -11.19
N TRP A 193 -12.27 14.95 -10.97
CA TRP A 193 -11.78 14.58 -9.66
C TRP A 193 -10.32 15.00 -9.45
N ASP A 194 -10.07 15.58 -8.28
CA ASP A 194 -8.76 15.66 -7.65
C ASP A 194 -8.76 14.72 -6.44
N LEU A 195 -7.87 13.72 -6.44
CA LEU A 195 -7.84 12.64 -5.46
C LEU A 195 -6.57 12.73 -4.62
N ASP A 196 -6.73 12.81 -3.29
CA ASP A 196 -5.62 12.85 -2.34
C ASP A 196 -5.75 11.72 -1.31
N PHE A 197 -4.74 10.84 -1.24
CA PHE A 197 -4.74 9.68 -0.37
C PHE A 197 -3.52 9.72 0.56
N ASP A 198 -3.76 9.95 1.85
CA ASP A 198 -2.76 9.85 2.92
C ASP A 198 -2.99 8.56 3.71
N ILE A 199 -2.17 7.55 3.44
CA ILE A 199 -2.39 6.20 3.94
C ILE A 199 -1.12 5.69 4.62
N GLY A 200 -1.23 5.04 5.77
CA GLY A 200 -0.09 4.50 6.49
C GLY A 200 0.55 3.28 5.79
N ALA A 201 0.25 2.08 6.26
CA ALA A 201 0.67 0.82 5.63
C ALA A 201 -0.53 0.17 4.93
N ALA A 202 -0.45 -0.07 3.61
CA ALA A 202 -1.65 -0.41 2.87
C ALA A 202 -1.48 -1.41 1.73
N SER A 203 -2.57 -2.12 1.45
CA SER A 203 -2.86 -2.69 0.14
C SER A 203 -3.90 -1.80 -0.55
N VAL A 204 -3.55 -1.27 -1.71
CA VAL A 204 -4.37 -0.34 -2.49
C VAL A 204 -4.63 -0.95 -3.85
N ASN A 205 -5.90 -0.97 -4.26
CA ASN A 205 -6.28 -1.34 -5.61
C ASN A 205 -7.34 -0.34 -6.11
N PHE A 206 -6.90 0.58 -6.96
CA PHE A 206 -7.73 1.64 -7.50
C PHE A 206 -7.87 1.49 -9.00
N ASP A 207 -9.10 1.22 -9.45
CA ASP A 207 -9.48 1.32 -10.84
C ASP A 207 -10.10 2.70 -11.09
N LEU A 208 -9.33 3.58 -11.73
CA LEU A 208 -9.70 4.95 -12.04
C LEU A 208 -10.03 5.13 -13.52
N SER A 209 -10.10 4.06 -14.31
CA SER A 209 -10.28 4.10 -15.76
C SER A 209 -11.60 4.77 -16.19
N ALA A 210 -12.65 4.64 -15.37
CA ALA A 210 -13.97 5.21 -15.66
C ALA A 210 -14.10 6.70 -15.28
N PHE A 211 -13.15 7.25 -14.49
CA PHE A 211 -13.31 8.57 -13.88
C PHE A 211 -12.50 9.65 -14.58
N LYS A 212 -12.97 10.89 -14.49
CA LYS A 212 -12.27 12.08 -14.99
C LYS A 212 -11.28 12.57 -13.95
N THR A 213 -10.12 11.95 -13.82
CA THR A 213 -9.13 12.28 -12.79
C THR A 213 -8.08 13.25 -13.32
N GLN A 214 -8.08 14.48 -12.80
CA GLN A 214 -7.13 15.53 -13.18
C GLN A 214 -5.86 15.46 -12.34
N SER A 215 -6.00 15.22 -11.05
CA SER A 215 -4.88 15.06 -10.11
C SER A 215 -5.09 13.85 -9.22
N ILE A 216 -4.02 13.08 -8.99
CA ILE A 216 -4.01 11.93 -8.09
C ILE A 216 -2.72 12.00 -7.28
N ASN A 217 -2.85 12.18 -5.96
CA ASN A 217 -1.73 12.16 -5.02
C ASN A 217 -1.89 10.98 -4.08
N ILE A 218 -0.89 10.13 -3.96
CA ILE A 218 -0.86 9.00 -3.03
C ILE A 218 0.39 9.10 -2.18
N ASN A 219 0.21 9.33 -0.89
CA ASN A 219 1.27 9.34 0.10
C ASN A 219 1.12 8.12 1.01
N THR A 220 2.16 7.29 1.10
CA THR A 220 2.10 6.08 1.93
C THR A 220 3.45 5.74 2.56
N GLY A 221 3.43 5.11 3.72
CA GLY A 221 4.65 4.64 4.38
C GLY A 221 5.19 3.36 3.72
N ALA A 222 4.41 2.29 3.74
CA ALA A 222 4.72 1.01 3.10
C ALA A 222 3.46 0.49 2.40
N ALA A 223 3.55 0.15 1.11
CA ALA A 223 2.36 -0.26 0.40
C ALA A 223 2.60 -1.24 -0.76
N SER A 224 1.53 -2.02 -1.06
CA SER A 224 1.32 -2.62 -2.36
C SER A 224 0.27 -1.78 -3.08
N LEU A 225 0.66 -1.12 -4.16
CA LEU A 225 -0.19 -0.24 -4.95
C LEU A 225 -0.48 -0.88 -6.30
N ARG A 226 -1.74 -1.00 -6.65
CA ARG A 226 -2.21 -1.28 -8.00
C ARG A 226 -3.15 -0.16 -8.41
N ILE A 227 -2.84 0.52 -9.51
CA ILE A 227 -3.60 1.67 -9.98
C ILE A 227 -3.82 1.49 -11.49
N LYS A 228 -5.08 1.47 -11.92
CA LYS A 228 -5.45 1.54 -13.32
C LYS A 228 -5.93 2.95 -13.63
N LEU A 229 -5.23 3.65 -14.51
CA LEU A 229 -5.55 5.03 -14.90
C LEU A 229 -6.42 5.03 -16.16
N GLY A 230 -7.21 6.09 -16.33
CA GLY A 230 -7.99 6.33 -17.54
C GLY A 230 -7.48 7.54 -18.33
N ASP A 231 -8.12 7.80 -19.48
CA ASP A 231 -7.85 8.93 -20.40
C ASP A 231 -9.05 9.88 -20.53
N LYS A 232 -9.88 9.99 -19.48
CA LYS A 232 -11.14 10.76 -19.56
C LYS A 232 -10.93 12.29 -19.47
N VAL A 233 -9.71 12.76 -19.20
CA VAL A 233 -9.31 14.18 -19.20
C VAL A 233 -8.13 14.42 -20.14
N ASP A 234 -7.88 15.69 -20.53
CA ASP A 234 -6.78 16.00 -21.44
C ASP A 234 -5.41 15.83 -20.80
N ASN A 235 -5.29 16.17 -19.52
CA ASN A 235 -4.07 16.03 -18.76
C ASN A 235 -4.39 15.46 -17.38
N SER A 236 -3.71 14.38 -17.00
CA SER A 236 -3.77 13.79 -15.66
C SER A 236 -2.39 13.83 -15.00
N ASN A 237 -2.33 14.36 -13.79
CA ASN A 237 -1.11 14.45 -12.98
C ASN A 237 -1.18 13.43 -11.86
N VAL A 238 -0.31 12.44 -11.89
CA VAL A 238 -0.28 11.36 -10.90
C VAL A 238 1.02 11.43 -10.10
N ARG A 239 0.91 11.50 -8.79
CA ARG A 239 2.06 11.52 -7.90
C ARG A 239 1.95 10.43 -6.85
N VAL A 240 2.95 9.58 -6.79
CA VAL A 240 3.08 8.53 -5.77
C VAL A 240 4.32 8.79 -4.94
N LYS A 241 4.13 8.93 -3.63
CA LYS A 241 5.21 8.99 -2.63
C LYS A 241 5.10 7.79 -1.70
N ALA A 242 6.15 7.01 -1.60
CA ALA A 242 6.17 5.84 -0.73
C ALA A 242 7.54 5.60 -0.08
N GLY A 243 7.55 5.08 1.14
CA GLY A 243 8.80 4.67 1.79
C GLY A 243 9.33 3.37 1.20
N ALA A 244 8.61 2.26 1.41
CA ALA A 244 8.91 0.94 0.84
C ALA A 244 7.66 0.39 0.14
N SER A 245 7.76 0.01 -1.15
CA SER A 245 6.53 -0.34 -1.88
C SER A 245 6.74 -1.25 -3.08
N SER A 246 5.65 -1.97 -3.44
CA SER A 246 5.46 -2.56 -4.76
C SER A 246 4.39 -1.74 -5.49
N ILE A 247 4.74 -1.18 -6.63
CA ILE A 247 3.88 -0.26 -7.39
C ILE A 247 3.64 -0.86 -8.77
N ASN A 248 2.38 -1.12 -9.09
CA ASN A 248 1.92 -1.53 -10.41
C ASN A 248 0.93 -0.49 -10.93
N ILE A 249 1.25 0.12 -12.05
CA ILE A 249 0.39 1.12 -12.69
C ILE A 249 0.09 0.68 -14.11
N GLU A 250 -1.18 0.67 -14.45
CA GLU A 250 -1.69 0.39 -15.79
C GLU A 250 -2.19 1.68 -16.42
N ILE A 251 -1.74 1.97 -17.64
CA ILE A 251 -2.12 3.15 -18.39
C ILE A 251 -2.73 2.77 -19.74
N PRO A 252 -3.74 3.50 -20.24
CA PRO A 252 -4.32 3.20 -21.55
C PRO A 252 -3.34 3.49 -22.70
N ASP A 253 -3.34 2.64 -23.72
CA ASP A 253 -2.48 2.79 -24.90
C ASP A 253 -2.76 4.07 -25.70
N SER A 254 -4.00 4.57 -25.63
CA SER A 254 -4.43 5.83 -26.26
C SER A 254 -3.75 7.07 -25.67
N ALA A 255 -3.29 7.02 -24.41
CA ALA A 255 -2.65 8.14 -23.73
C ALA A 255 -1.14 8.16 -23.93
N GLY A 256 -0.58 9.36 -24.13
CA GLY A 256 0.86 9.58 -23.99
C GLY A 256 1.24 9.69 -22.53
N CYS A 257 2.29 9.00 -22.08
CA CYS A 257 2.72 9.04 -20.69
C CYS A 257 4.18 9.46 -20.54
N GLU A 258 4.41 10.37 -19.59
CA GLU A 258 5.76 10.73 -19.11
C GLU A 258 5.93 10.24 -17.68
N ILE A 259 6.98 9.46 -17.41
CA ILE A 259 7.33 8.98 -16.07
C ILE A 259 8.59 9.68 -15.60
N ARG A 260 8.50 10.30 -14.41
CA ARG A 260 9.65 10.80 -13.65
C ARG A 260 9.80 10.05 -12.36
N THR A 261 11.00 9.50 -12.11
CA THR A 261 11.28 8.73 -10.90
C THR A 261 12.35 9.40 -10.06
N SER A 262 12.14 9.38 -8.72
CA SER A 262 13.16 9.71 -7.74
C SER A 262 13.19 8.58 -6.70
N THR A 263 14.17 7.69 -6.81
CA THR A 263 14.21 6.46 -5.99
C THR A 263 15.63 6.21 -5.50
N ALA A 264 15.78 5.75 -4.24
CA ALA A 264 17.09 5.41 -3.69
C ALA A 264 17.56 4.03 -4.16
N LEU A 265 16.71 3.00 -4.00
CA LEU A 265 16.99 1.63 -4.45
C LEU A 265 15.71 1.02 -5.03
N SER A 266 15.67 0.81 -6.35
CA SER A 266 14.46 0.30 -6.99
C SER A 266 14.76 -0.58 -8.19
N SER A 267 13.93 -1.63 -8.35
CA SER A 267 13.74 -2.31 -9.63
C SER A 267 12.68 -1.55 -10.42
N ARG A 268 12.93 -1.29 -11.71
CA ARG A 268 12.01 -0.56 -12.59
C ARG A 268 11.79 -1.37 -13.85
N ASN A 269 10.54 -1.62 -14.17
CA ASN A 269 10.11 -2.18 -15.43
C ASN A 269 9.03 -1.29 -16.03
N PHE A 270 9.32 -0.69 -17.20
CA PHE A 270 8.41 0.22 -17.90
C PHE A 270 8.22 -0.30 -19.33
N ASP A 271 7.21 -1.16 -19.51
CA ASP A 271 6.92 -1.78 -20.78
C ASP A 271 6.28 -0.77 -21.74
N GLY A 272 6.88 -0.59 -22.95
CA GLY A 272 6.41 0.39 -23.95
C GLY A 272 6.84 1.82 -23.68
N PHE A 273 7.96 2.02 -22.94
CA PHE A 273 8.53 3.34 -22.70
C PHE A 273 9.99 3.42 -23.15
N ASP A 274 10.32 4.49 -23.81
CA ASP A 274 11.69 4.88 -24.14
C ASP A 274 12.32 5.66 -22.99
N LYS A 275 13.58 5.35 -22.70
CA LYS A 275 14.36 6.09 -21.71
C LYS A 275 14.92 7.36 -22.34
N ILE A 276 14.44 8.52 -21.92
CA ILE A 276 14.86 9.82 -22.40
C ILE A 276 16.06 10.35 -21.59
N ASP A 277 16.05 10.14 -20.25
CA ASP A 277 17.13 10.55 -19.36
C ASP A 277 17.25 9.56 -18.19
N SER A 278 18.16 9.77 -17.27
CA SER A 278 18.43 8.91 -16.11
C SER A 278 17.17 8.56 -15.31
N ASN A 279 16.25 9.51 -15.18
CA ASN A 279 15.02 9.40 -14.39
C ASN A 279 13.75 9.77 -15.17
N LEU A 280 13.85 9.90 -16.51
CA LEU A 280 12.77 10.31 -17.38
C LEU A 280 12.51 9.26 -18.45
N TYR A 281 11.25 8.84 -18.56
CA TYR A 281 10.80 7.87 -19.55
C TYR A 281 9.52 8.40 -20.22
N ARG A 282 9.32 8.07 -21.50
CA ARG A 282 8.13 8.46 -22.26
C ARG A 282 7.66 7.33 -23.14
N THR A 283 6.36 7.28 -23.39
CA THR A 283 5.79 6.46 -24.46
C THR A 283 6.12 7.06 -25.82
N ASP A 284 6.21 6.22 -26.85
CA ASP A 284 6.47 6.61 -28.24
C ASP A 284 5.44 7.62 -28.80
N ASN A 285 4.17 7.49 -28.37
CA ASN A 285 3.08 8.37 -28.76
C ASN A 285 2.96 9.66 -27.93
N PHE A 286 3.89 9.95 -26.99
CA PHE A 286 3.72 11.05 -26.03
C PHE A 286 3.49 12.41 -26.71
N ASP A 287 4.24 12.73 -27.75
CA ASP A 287 4.14 14.05 -28.39
C ASP A 287 2.86 14.19 -29.24
N SER A 288 2.37 13.11 -29.85
CA SER A 288 1.20 13.08 -30.73
C SER A 288 -0.12 12.82 -30.02
N ALA A 289 -0.10 12.22 -28.83
CA ALA A 289 -1.29 11.88 -28.08
C ALA A 289 -2.04 13.14 -27.59
N LYS A 290 -3.37 13.13 -27.74
CA LYS A 290 -4.25 14.20 -27.26
C LYS A 290 -4.40 14.16 -25.73
N LYS A 291 -4.38 12.98 -25.16
CA LYS A 291 -4.50 12.73 -23.71
C LYS A 291 -3.12 12.46 -23.16
N LYS A 292 -2.76 13.10 -22.05
CA LYS A 292 -1.42 12.97 -21.45
C LYS A 292 -1.49 12.65 -19.97
N ILE A 293 -0.65 11.71 -19.55
CA ILE A 293 -0.48 11.30 -18.16
C ILE A 293 0.94 11.66 -17.73
N TYR A 294 1.05 12.48 -16.69
CA TYR A 294 2.33 12.84 -16.07
C TYR A 294 2.45 12.09 -14.75
N LEU A 295 3.30 11.07 -14.73
CA LEU A 295 3.49 10.19 -13.58
C LEU A 295 4.79 10.52 -12.86
N LYS A 296 4.70 10.94 -11.61
CA LYS A 296 5.86 11.18 -10.74
C LYS A 296 5.88 10.18 -9.59
N ILE A 297 6.98 9.42 -9.47
CA ILE A 297 7.15 8.39 -8.45
C ILE A 297 8.37 8.71 -7.59
N ASP A 298 8.14 9.04 -6.32
CA ASP A 298 9.15 9.37 -5.32
C ASP A 298 9.17 8.26 -4.24
N CYS A 299 10.14 7.34 -4.28
CA CYS A 299 10.17 6.18 -3.38
C CYS A 299 11.55 5.94 -2.77
N GLY A 300 11.60 5.36 -1.56
CA GLY A 300 12.83 4.90 -0.94
C GLY A 300 13.31 3.57 -1.54
N ILE A 301 12.69 2.46 -1.15
CA ILE A 301 12.97 1.11 -1.67
C ILE A 301 11.72 0.58 -2.35
N SER A 302 11.81 0.21 -3.64
CA SER A 302 10.59 -0.16 -4.37
C SER A 302 10.84 -1.08 -5.56
N SER A 303 9.78 -1.84 -5.91
CA SER A 303 9.62 -2.43 -7.24
C SER A 303 8.53 -1.65 -7.96
N ILE A 304 8.86 -1.12 -9.14
CA ILE A 304 7.95 -0.28 -9.91
C ILE A 304 7.74 -0.94 -11.27
N HIS A 305 6.49 -1.22 -11.57
CA HIS A 305 6.07 -1.79 -12.84
C HIS A 305 4.98 -0.89 -13.44
N VAL A 306 5.19 -0.43 -14.68
CA VAL A 306 4.20 0.34 -15.41
C VAL A 306 3.98 -0.34 -16.75
N THR A 307 2.73 -0.69 -17.02
CA THR A 307 2.31 -1.38 -18.23
C THR A 307 1.27 -0.57 -18.96
N ARG A 308 1.11 -0.88 -20.23
CA ARG A 308 0.04 -0.33 -21.06
C ARG A 308 -1.07 -1.37 -21.23
N TYR A 309 -2.31 -0.92 -21.32
CA TYR A 309 -3.46 -1.77 -21.62
C TYR A 309 -4.26 -1.19 -22.81
N GLU A 310 -4.80 -2.07 -23.62
CA GLU A 310 -5.75 -1.69 -24.67
C GLU A 310 -7.12 -1.40 -24.03
N ASP A 311 -7.72 -0.25 -24.34
CA ASP A 311 -9.12 -0.01 -23.99
C ASP A 311 -9.98 -0.88 -24.93
N ASP A 312 -10.60 -1.92 -24.38
CA ASP A 312 -11.62 -2.68 -25.09
C ASP A 312 -12.81 -1.75 -25.35
N TRP A 313 -12.88 -1.23 -26.56
CA TRP A 313 -14.03 -0.47 -27.02
C TRP A 313 -15.18 -1.46 -27.33
N GLU A 314 -16.06 -1.70 -26.36
CA GLU A 314 -17.41 -2.19 -26.60
C GLU A 314 -18.45 -1.06 -26.48
#